data_c0293834a3f41cec00a5a50e6c676942
#
_entry.id   c0293834a3f41cec00a5a50e6c676942
#
_cell.length_a   1.000
_cell.length_b   1.000
_cell.length_c   1.000
_cell.angle_alpha   90.00
_cell.angle_beta   90.00
_cell.angle_gamma   90.00
#
_symmetry.space_group_name_H-M   'P 1'
#
loop_
_entity.id
_entity.type
_entity.pdbx_description
1 polymer ?
#
loop_
_entity_poly.entity_id
_entity_poly.type
_entity_poly.pdbx_seq_one_letter_code
_entity_poly.pdbx_strand_id
1 'polypeptide(L)'
;MRAAMWPALIAITLCGSSALAQDFKPDPVDEAAARREGMVSWYTSTPVKAAQYIATEFERRTGIKVELLRTGGGEVIRRFQQETAAGRFAADVITMSDMSAANDMARRGRFVPFRPAGFDKVIPDAKDPAGNFIAQRLTMVGILVRTDKVAAADRPTNWRDLAAPKYKGMMVMADPSFTAIQLVVVATLSQKLGWSFYEALRANDTMIVQSHEQIYDTIKRGERLVAAESSDPRIYTGGEMPANLISVIPRNGAIEVPSPTAIVKGSPHPNAARLFAQFNLTPEIQHKFTEEGHHSPRVDVPPPPGLPRLDELALYPADYDYIEKNTKQIKAKFADIFQ
;
A
#
# COMPACT_ATOMS: atom_id res chain seq x y z
N MET A 1 63.01 -22.90 46.85
CA MET A 1 62.85 -22.89 45.37
C MET A 1 61.37 -22.58 45.10
N ARG A 2 61.04 -21.35 44.74
CA ARG A 2 59.67 -20.92 44.39
C ARG A 2 59.65 -20.64 42.87
N ALA A 3 58.91 -21.43 42.12
CA ALA A 3 58.71 -21.25 40.69
C ALA A 3 57.63 -20.15 40.47
N ALA A 4 57.99 -19.12 39.72
CA ALA A 4 57.09 -18.08 39.27
C ALA A 4 56.40 -18.51 37.99
N MET A 5 55.06 -18.61 38.01
CA MET A 5 54.21 -18.78 36.82
C MET A 5 53.86 -17.41 36.27
N TRP A 6 54.22 -17.16 35.04
CA TRP A 6 53.73 -15.99 34.25
C TRP A 6 52.45 -16.36 33.52
N PRO A 7 51.41 -15.47 33.54
CA PRO A 7 50.23 -15.67 32.72
C PRO A 7 50.53 -15.22 31.29
N ALA A 8 50.27 -16.10 30.33
CA ALA A 8 50.25 -15.73 28.89
C ALA A 8 49.00 -14.93 28.55
N LEU A 9 49.14 -13.67 28.13
CA LEU A 9 48.07 -12.87 27.56
C LEU A 9 47.80 -13.39 26.11
N ILE A 10 46.60 -13.97 25.95
CA ILE A 10 46.08 -14.27 24.60
C ILE A 10 45.40 -13.02 24.08
N ALA A 11 46.03 -12.35 23.12
CA ALA A 11 45.42 -11.26 22.35
C ALA A 11 44.42 -11.84 21.35
N ILE A 12 43.11 -11.70 21.61
CA ILE A 12 42.07 -12.02 20.64
C ILE A 12 41.94 -10.84 19.68
N THR A 13 42.52 -11.02 18.48
CA THR A 13 42.33 -10.06 17.39
C THR A 13 40.91 -10.24 16.82
N LEU A 14 39.99 -9.37 17.18
CA LEU A 14 38.69 -9.26 16.52
C LEU A 14 38.94 -8.73 15.10
N CYS A 15 39.00 -9.62 14.11
CA CYS A 15 38.82 -9.26 12.71
C CYS A 15 37.34 -8.83 12.51
N GLY A 16 37.08 -7.56 12.67
CA GLY A 16 35.84 -6.94 12.24
C GLY A 16 35.77 -6.99 10.72
N SER A 17 35.08 -8.00 10.16
CA SER A 17 34.69 -7.99 8.75
C SER A 17 33.70 -6.84 8.54
N SER A 18 34.21 -5.67 8.14
CA SER A 18 33.37 -4.62 7.54
C SER A 18 32.83 -5.21 6.23
N ALA A 19 31.62 -5.75 6.26
CA ALA A 19 30.88 -6.01 5.05
C ALA A 19 30.72 -4.66 4.35
N LEU A 20 31.54 -4.40 3.34
CA LEU A 20 31.35 -3.28 2.42
C LEU A 20 29.95 -3.48 1.84
N ALA A 21 29.03 -2.59 2.20
CA ALA A 21 27.74 -2.52 1.53
C ALA A 21 28.03 -2.36 0.04
N GLN A 22 27.73 -3.39 -0.74
CA GLN A 22 27.91 -3.36 -2.18
C GLN A 22 27.00 -2.24 -2.70
N ASP A 23 27.57 -1.21 -3.32
CA ASP A 23 26.82 -0.10 -3.87
C ASP A 23 25.74 -0.65 -4.82
N PHE A 24 24.48 -0.33 -4.53
CA PHE A 24 23.36 -0.76 -5.38
C PHE A 24 23.53 -0.17 -6.78
N LYS A 25 23.56 -1.03 -7.81
CA LYS A 25 23.58 -0.62 -9.20
C LYS A 25 22.18 -0.86 -9.80
N PRO A 26 21.48 0.20 -10.24
CA PRO A 26 20.18 0.04 -10.88
C PRO A 26 20.29 -0.66 -12.24
N ASP A 27 19.22 -1.35 -12.62
CA ASP A 27 19.09 -1.92 -13.96
C ASP A 27 19.01 -0.80 -15.00
N PRO A 28 19.59 -0.97 -16.19
CA PRO A 28 19.63 0.09 -17.20
C PRO A 28 18.26 0.35 -17.81
N VAL A 29 18.04 1.61 -18.22
CA VAL A 29 16.89 2.07 -19.00
C VAL A 29 17.39 2.65 -20.31
N ASP A 30 16.92 2.16 -21.45
CA ASP A 30 17.18 2.72 -22.78
C ASP A 30 16.08 3.69 -23.16
N GLU A 31 16.27 4.97 -22.83
CA GLU A 31 15.31 6.03 -23.14
C GLU A 31 15.10 6.21 -24.65
N ALA A 32 16.13 6.00 -25.47
CA ALA A 32 16.02 6.14 -26.92
C ALA A 32 15.15 5.02 -27.51
N ALA A 33 15.30 3.77 -27.00
CA ALA A 33 14.42 2.67 -27.37
C ALA A 33 12.99 2.92 -26.88
N ALA A 34 12.80 3.38 -25.64
CA ALA A 34 11.49 3.73 -25.09
C ALA A 34 10.76 4.78 -25.96
N ARG A 35 11.47 5.83 -26.39
CA ARG A 35 10.91 6.86 -27.30
C ARG A 35 10.54 6.30 -28.68
N ARG A 36 11.29 5.32 -29.19
CA ARG A 36 10.93 4.64 -30.45
C ARG A 36 9.69 3.76 -30.30
N GLU A 37 9.48 3.14 -29.15
CA GLU A 37 8.23 2.42 -28.84
C GLU A 37 7.03 3.35 -28.77
N GLY A 38 7.21 4.59 -28.33
CA GLY A 38 6.28 5.71 -28.45
C GLY A 38 5.06 5.66 -27.53
N MET A 39 4.83 4.56 -26.81
CA MET A 39 3.69 4.42 -25.90
C MET A 39 3.97 3.43 -24.76
N VAL A 40 3.18 3.53 -23.69
CA VAL A 40 3.08 2.55 -22.61
C VAL A 40 1.62 2.38 -22.18
N SER A 41 1.16 1.14 -22.10
CA SER A 41 -0.19 0.81 -21.61
C SER A 41 -0.16 0.50 -20.12
N TRP A 42 -0.82 1.32 -19.32
CA TRP A 42 -0.84 1.21 -17.87
C TRP A 42 -2.22 0.84 -17.32
N TYR A 43 -2.36 -0.38 -16.78
CA TYR A 43 -3.55 -0.83 -16.07
C TYR A 43 -3.39 -0.55 -14.59
N THR A 44 -4.31 0.21 -13.98
CA THR A 44 -4.07 0.70 -12.62
C THR A 44 -5.33 0.85 -11.78
N SER A 45 -5.16 0.62 -10.47
CA SER A 45 -6.09 1.00 -9.41
C SER A 45 -5.70 2.30 -8.70
N THR A 46 -4.69 3.02 -9.19
CA THR A 46 -4.28 4.31 -8.63
C THR A 46 -5.44 5.30 -8.65
N PRO A 47 -5.63 6.15 -7.61
CA PRO A 47 -6.66 7.19 -7.60
C PRO A 47 -6.63 8.02 -8.89
N VAL A 48 -7.81 8.40 -9.39
CA VAL A 48 -7.96 8.99 -10.74
C VAL A 48 -7.07 10.21 -10.93
N LYS A 49 -7.06 11.15 -9.98
CA LYS A 49 -6.25 12.38 -10.07
C LYS A 49 -4.76 12.08 -10.14
N ALA A 50 -4.26 11.21 -9.26
CA ALA A 50 -2.86 10.79 -9.27
C ALA A 50 -2.48 10.05 -10.56
N ALA A 51 -3.32 9.14 -11.04
CA ALA A 51 -3.06 8.39 -12.28
C ALA A 51 -2.99 9.33 -13.50
N GLN A 52 -3.92 10.29 -13.60
CA GLN A 52 -3.92 11.30 -14.66
C GLN A 52 -2.69 12.21 -14.58
N TYR A 53 -2.32 12.67 -13.39
CA TYR A 53 -1.12 13.47 -13.18
C TYR A 53 0.14 12.74 -13.64
N ILE A 54 0.32 11.48 -13.21
CA ILE A 54 1.48 10.66 -13.56
C ILE A 54 1.56 10.45 -15.08
N ALA A 55 0.43 10.09 -15.71
CA ALA A 55 0.37 9.88 -17.15
C ALA A 55 0.74 11.16 -17.91
N THR A 56 0.09 12.28 -17.60
CA THR A 56 0.34 13.58 -18.26
C THR A 56 1.79 14.05 -18.05
N GLU A 57 2.33 13.91 -16.85
CA GLU A 57 3.68 14.35 -16.55
C GLU A 57 4.75 13.46 -17.21
N PHE A 58 4.50 12.16 -17.31
CA PHE A 58 5.35 11.25 -18.07
C PHE A 58 5.35 11.59 -19.58
N GLU A 59 4.17 11.77 -20.17
CA GLU A 59 4.02 12.19 -21.59
C GLU A 59 4.75 13.51 -21.86
N ARG A 60 4.56 14.51 -20.99
CA ARG A 60 5.19 15.82 -21.12
C ARG A 60 6.71 15.75 -21.10
N ARG A 61 7.31 14.90 -20.28
CA ARG A 61 8.78 14.80 -20.13
C ARG A 61 9.42 13.92 -21.20
N THR A 62 8.73 12.87 -21.60
CA THR A 62 9.34 11.84 -22.44
C THR A 62 8.89 11.90 -23.89
N GLY A 63 7.72 12.47 -24.17
CA GLY A 63 7.03 12.38 -25.46
C GLY A 63 6.40 11.00 -25.72
N ILE A 64 6.40 10.10 -24.73
CA ILE A 64 5.83 8.75 -24.84
C ILE A 64 4.40 8.78 -24.32
N LYS A 65 3.43 8.33 -25.15
CA LYS A 65 2.01 8.31 -24.82
C LYS A 65 1.72 7.29 -23.72
N VAL A 66 0.84 7.62 -22.76
CA VAL A 66 0.34 6.69 -21.76
C VAL A 66 -1.10 6.28 -22.08
N GLU A 67 -1.31 5.02 -22.44
CA GLU A 67 -2.65 4.44 -22.51
C GLU A 67 -3.10 4.00 -21.13
N LEU A 68 -3.90 4.87 -20.49
CA LEU A 68 -4.34 4.68 -19.12
C LEU A 68 -5.66 3.91 -19.05
N LEU A 69 -5.63 2.68 -18.52
CA LEU A 69 -6.83 1.97 -18.08
C LEU A 69 -6.91 2.04 -16.55
N ARG A 70 -7.78 2.92 -16.04
CA ARG A 70 -8.03 3.04 -14.61
C ARG A 70 -9.34 2.38 -14.19
N THR A 71 -9.26 1.39 -13.32
CA THR A 71 -10.42 0.71 -12.74
C THR A 71 -10.14 0.21 -11.32
N GLY A 72 -11.05 -0.49 -10.67
CA GLY A 72 -10.82 -1.11 -9.35
C GLY A 72 -9.75 -2.21 -9.40
N GLY A 73 -9.01 -2.40 -8.29
CA GLY A 73 -7.89 -3.35 -8.24
C GLY A 73 -8.28 -4.78 -8.62
N GLY A 74 -9.43 -5.26 -8.17
CA GLY A 74 -9.95 -6.58 -8.56
C GLY A 74 -10.23 -6.71 -10.05
N GLU A 75 -10.69 -5.63 -10.71
CA GLU A 75 -10.92 -5.60 -12.16
C GLU A 75 -9.62 -5.59 -12.95
N VAL A 76 -8.62 -4.80 -12.49
CA VAL A 76 -7.26 -4.82 -13.07
C VAL A 76 -6.72 -6.25 -13.09
N ILE A 77 -6.82 -6.95 -11.95
CA ILE A 77 -6.32 -8.31 -11.80
C ILE A 77 -7.08 -9.28 -12.72
N ARG A 78 -8.42 -9.24 -12.71
CA ARG A 78 -9.26 -10.13 -13.55
C ARG A 78 -8.95 -9.93 -15.03
N ARG A 79 -8.93 -8.69 -15.48
CA ARG A 79 -8.65 -8.36 -16.89
C ARG A 79 -7.28 -8.84 -17.31
N PHE A 80 -6.25 -8.54 -16.53
CA PHE A 80 -4.89 -9.02 -16.78
C PHE A 80 -4.81 -10.55 -16.86
N GLN A 81 -5.44 -11.25 -15.93
CA GLN A 81 -5.46 -12.71 -15.92
C GLN A 81 -6.18 -13.30 -17.13
N GLN A 82 -7.32 -12.72 -17.53
CA GLN A 82 -8.09 -13.17 -18.71
C GLN A 82 -7.31 -12.94 -20.01
N GLU A 83 -6.70 -11.77 -20.17
CA GLU A 83 -5.92 -11.43 -21.36
C GLU A 83 -4.69 -12.33 -21.47
N THR A 84 -3.94 -12.54 -20.37
CA THR A 84 -2.75 -13.39 -20.40
C THR A 84 -3.08 -14.87 -20.56
N ALA A 85 -4.19 -15.36 -20.03
CA ALA A 85 -4.68 -16.71 -20.27
C ALA A 85 -5.05 -16.95 -21.74
N ALA A 86 -5.53 -15.90 -22.43
CA ALA A 86 -5.82 -15.92 -23.87
C ALA A 86 -4.59 -15.63 -24.76
N GLY A 87 -3.37 -15.56 -24.18
CA GLY A 87 -2.13 -15.26 -24.90
C GLY A 87 -2.03 -13.80 -25.38
N ARG A 88 -2.87 -12.90 -24.86
CA ARG A 88 -2.84 -11.46 -25.18
C ARG A 88 -2.14 -10.67 -24.08
N PHE A 89 -1.20 -9.84 -24.47
CA PHE A 89 -0.42 -8.98 -23.58
C PHE A 89 -0.64 -7.52 -23.98
N ALA A 90 -1.77 -6.94 -23.51
CA ALA A 90 -2.14 -5.58 -23.85
C ALA A 90 -1.59 -4.55 -22.85
N ALA A 91 -1.32 -4.96 -21.60
CA ALA A 91 -0.71 -4.10 -20.60
C ALA A 91 0.82 -4.20 -20.63
N ASP A 92 1.50 -3.08 -20.50
CA ASP A 92 2.95 -2.99 -20.28
C ASP A 92 3.28 -2.95 -18.80
N VAL A 93 2.51 -2.17 -18.04
CA VAL A 93 2.67 -2.00 -16.59
C VAL A 93 1.32 -2.18 -15.92
N ILE A 94 1.31 -2.88 -14.80
CA ILE A 94 0.12 -2.99 -13.95
C ILE A 94 0.40 -2.47 -12.53
N THR A 95 -0.59 -1.79 -11.95
CA THR A 95 -0.57 -1.35 -10.55
C THR A 95 -1.85 -1.78 -9.86
N MET A 96 -1.72 -2.48 -8.73
CA MET A 96 -2.85 -2.99 -7.96
C MET A 96 -2.61 -2.80 -6.45
N SER A 97 -3.67 -2.72 -5.65
CA SER A 97 -3.56 -2.65 -4.18
C SER A 97 -3.81 -4.03 -3.55
N ASP A 98 -3.18 -5.06 -4.11
CA ASP A 98 -3.28 -6.45 -3.68
C ASP A 98 -1.92 -7.13 -3.77
N MET A 99 -1.22 -7.16 -2.65
CA MET A 99 0.12 -7.77 -2.55
C MET A 99 0.06 -9.30 -2.70
N SER A 100 -1.02 -9.95 -2.25
CA SER A 100 -1.19 -11.40 -2.40
C SER A 100 -1.26 -11.79 -3.87
N ALA A 101 -2.05 -11.05 -4.66
CA ALA A 101 -2.13 -11.24 -6.11
C ALA A 101 -0.79 -10.96 -6.81
N ALA A 102 -0.06 -9.92 -6.38
CA ALA A 102 1.25 -9.60 -6.92
C ALA A 102 2.26 -10.72 -6.66
N ASN A 103 2.30 -11.26 -5.44
CA ASN A 103 3.14 -12.39 -5.06
C ASN A 103 2.81 -13.66 -5.89
N ASP A 104 1.52 -14.00 -6.05
CA ASP A 104 1.11 -15.14 -6.87
C ASP A 104 1.55 -14.98 -8.33
N MET A 105 1.33 -13.80 -8.92
CA MET A 105 1.73 -13.51 -10.30
C MET A 105 3.27 -13.52 -10.47
N ALA A 106 4.02 -13.04 -9.50
CA ALA A 106 5.49 -13.11 -9.49
C ALA A 106 5.96 -14.57 -9.46
N ARG A 107 5.41 -15.41 -8.58
CA ARG A 107 5.71 -16.85 -8.53
C ARG A 107 5.39 -17.58 -9.83
N ARG A 108 4.35 -17.16 -10.54
CA ARG A 108 3.97 -17.70 -11.87
C ARG A 108 4.80 -17.09 -13.01
N GLY A 109 5.79 -16.24 -12.71
CA GLY A 109 6.66 -15.64 -13.71
C GLY A 109 5.91 -14.71 -14.69
N ARG A 110 4.90 -13.98 -14.21
CA ARG A 110 4.11 -13.03 -15.03
C ARG A 110 4.76 -11.66 -15.17
N PHE A 111 5.80 -11.38 -14.41
CA PHE A 111 6.48 -10.10 -14.36
C PHE A 111 7.91 -10.19 -14.86
N VAL A 112 8.44 -9.07 -15.30
CA VAL A 112 9.85 -8.88 -15.64
C VAL A 112 10.56 -8.28 -14.43
N PRO A 113 11.55 -8.94 -13.84
CA PRO A 113 12.36 -8.34 -12.80
C PRO A 113 13.02 -7.05 -13.27
N PHE A 114 12.88 -6.01 -12.48
CA PHE A 114 13.45 -4.69 -12.74
C PHE A 114 13.69 -3.94 -11.42
N ARG A 115 14.93 -3.50 -11.24
CA ARG A 115 15.37 -2.75 -10.06
C ARG A 115 15.81 -1.35 -10.48
N PRO A 116 14.88 -0.39 -10.58
CA PRO A 116 15.18 0.97 -11.02
C PRO A 116 16.06 1.73 -10.03
N ALA A 117 16.52 2.91 -10.43
CA ALA A 117 17.16 3.85 -9.53
C ALA A 117 16.26 4.15 -8.32
N GLY A 118 16.82 4.07 -7.10
CA GLY A 118 16.08 4.22 -5.85
C GLY A 118 15.43 2.95 -5.31
N PHE A 119 15.59 1.78 -5.95
CA PHE A 119 15.13 0.50 -5.42
C PHE A 119 15.72 0.18 -4.04
N ASP A 120 16.96 0.57 -3.79
CA ASP A 120 17.65 0.43 -2.50
C ASP A 120 17.03 1.29 -1.40
N LYS A 121 16.33 2.36 -1.75
CA LYS A 121 15.63 3.25 -0.81
C LYS A 121 14.22 2.77 -0.45
N VAL A 122 13.70 1.75 -1.14
CA VAL A 122 12.37 1.18 -0.86
C VAL A 122 12.46 0.24 0.34
N ILE A 123 11.53 0.36 1.28
CA ILE A 123 11.43 -0.55 2.44
C ILE A 123 11.24 -2.00 1.99
N PRO A 124 11.73 -2.99 2.75
CA PRO A 124 11.65 -4.41 2.37
C PRO A 124 10.23 -4.89 2.08
N ASP A 125 9.25 -4.51 2.91
CA ASP A 125 7.86 -4.97 2.81
C ASP A 125 7.08 -4.37 1.63
N ALA A 126 7.69 -3.40 0.93
CA ALA A 126 7.09 -2.72 -0.23
C ALA A 126 7.68 -3.13 -1.58
N LYS A 127 8.51 -4.16 -1.63
CA LYS A 127 9.12 -4.65 -2.88
C LYS A 127 9.36 -6.16 -2.85
N ASP A 128 9.35 -6.76 -4.03
CA ASP A 128 9.93 -8.09 -4.20
C ASP A 128 11.45 -7.98 -4.28
N PRO A 129 12.22 -8.74 -3.48
CA PRO A 129 13.69 -8.69 -3.49
C PRO A 129 14.32 -8.97 -4.87
N ALA A 130 13.69 -9.82 -5.69
CA ALA A 130 14.12 -10.10 -7.07
C ALA A 130 13.75 -8.98 -8.06
N GLY A 131 12.91 -7.99 -7.63
CA GLY A 131 12.49 -6.87 -8.47
C GLY A 131 11.26 -7.17 -9.35
N ASN A 132 10.50 -8.23 -9.06
CA ASN A 132 9.29 -8.53 -9.83
C ASN A 132 8.23 -7.44 -9.72
N PHE A 133 8.18 -6.75 -8.58
CA PHE A 133 7.33 -5.57 -8.37
C PHE A 133 7.92 -4.64 -7.30
N ILE A 134 7.43 -3.39 -7.30
CA ILE A 134 7.72 -2.38 -6.29
C ILE A 134 6.42 -1.68 -5.99
N ALA A 135 6.12 -1.44 -4.72
CA ALA A 135 4.96 -0.63 -4.37
C ALA A 135 5.14 0.81 -4.88
N GLN A 136 4.14 1.29 -5.60
CA GLN A 136 4.10 2.68 -6.06
C GLN A 136 3.83 3.64 -4.90
N ARG A 137 3.02 3.21 -3.95
CA ARG A 137 2.59 3.96 -2.76
C ARG A 137 2.17 3.00 -1.67
N LEU A 138 2.06 3.52 -0.46
CA LEU A 138 1.55 2.83 0.72
C LEU A 138 0.29 3.55 1.19
N THR A 139 -0.82 2.82 1.29
CA THR A 139 -2.06 3.35 1.83
C THR A 139 -2.13 3.00 3.30
N MET A 140 -2.00 4.02 4.15
CA MET A 140 -2.21 3.86 5.59
C MET A 140 -3.71 3.78 5.87
N VAL A 141 -4.13 2.77 6.63
CA VAL A 141 -5.50 2.64 7.12
C VAL A 141 -5.50 2.91 8.62
N GLY A 142 -6.35 3.86 8.99
CA GLY A 142 -6.54 4.30 10.36
C GLY A 142 -8.02 4.46 10.68
N ILE A 143 -8.32 5.36 11.60
CA ILE A 143 -9.67 5.71 12.02
C ILE A 143 -9.95 7.14 11.56
N LEU A 144 -11.06 7.37 10.86
CA LEU A 144 -11.47 8.72 10.47
C LEU A 144 -12.53 9.24 11.44
N VAL A 145 -12.35 10.44 11.94
CA VAL A 145 -13.26 11.02 12.94
C VAL A 145 -13.73 12.40 12.52
N ARG A 146 -15.00 12.65 12.70
CA ARG A 146 -15.62 13.95 12.50
C ARG A 146 -15.45 14.82 13.75
N THR A 147 -14.61 15.86 13.65
CA THR A 147 -14.15 16.65 14.82
C THR A 147 -15.16 17.67 15.33
N ASP A 148 -16.10 18.10 14.50
CA ASP A 148 -17.19 19.02 14.87
C ASP A 148 -18.32 18.32 15.64
N LYS A 149 -18.33 16.97 15.66
CA LYS A 149 -19.38 16.16 16.31
C LYS A 149 -18.85 15.22 17.39
N VAL A 150 -17.54 14.88 17.35
CA VAL A 150 -16.89 14.01 18.33
C VAL A 150 -15.85 14.81 19.10
N ALA A 151 -16.12 15.05 20.38
CA ALA A 151 -15.21 15.80 21.26
C ALA A 151 -13.84 15.12 21.36
N ALA A 152 -12.78 15.91 21.55
CA ALA A 152 -11.41 15.39 21.57
C ALA A 152 -11.20 14.24 22.58
N ALA A 153 -11.82 14.33 23.76
CA ALA A 153 -11.75 13.31 24.81
C ALA A 153 -12.47 12.00 24.45
N ASP A 154 -13.39 12.05 23.48
CA ASP A 154 -14.18 10.89 23.05
C ASP A 154 -13.66 10.22 21.79
N ARG A 155 -12.62 10.77 21.17
CA ARG A 155 -12.04 10.20 19.94
C ARG A 155 -11.30 8.89 20.24
N PRO A 156 -11.47 7.86 19.40
CA PRO A 156 -10.69 6.63 19.53
C PRO A 156 -9.21 6.91 19.28
N THR A 157 -8.35 6.23 20.00
CA THR A 157 -6.88 6.28 19.84
C THR A 157 -6.28 4.95 19.40
N ASN A 158 -7.07 3.88 19.59
CA ASN A 158 -6.68 2.50 19.28
C ASN A 158 -7.87 1.77 18.62
N TRP A 159 -7.57 0.68 17.92
CA TRP A 159 -8.61 -0.17 17.33
C TRP A 159 -9.64 -0.65 18.35
N ARG A 160 -9.17 -1.13 19.54
CA ARG A 160 -10.07 -1.66 20.58
C ARG A 160 -11.04 -0.65 21.14
N ASP A 161 -10.74 0.65 21.06
CA ASP A 161 -11.63 1.72 21.54
C ASP A 161 -12.96 1.70 20.78
N LEU A 162 -12.95 1.29 19.50
CA LEU A 162 -14.14 1.21 18.64
C LEU A 162 -15.18 0.20 19.12
N ALA A 163 -14.76 -0.80 19.90
CA ALA A 163 -15.68 -1.77 20.51
C ALA A 163 -16.51 -1.18 21.67
N ALA A 164 -16.18 0.02 22.16
CA ALA A 164 -16.90 0.65 23.26
C ALA A 164 -18.34 1.05 22.89
N PRO A 165 -19.35 0.82 23.78
CA PRO A 165 -20.75 1.12 23.51
C PRO A 165 -21.03 2.59 23.17
N LYS A 166 -20.15 3.51 23.54
CA LYS A 166 -20.31 4.95 23.22
C LYS A 166 -20.32 5.25 21.72
N TYR A 167 -19.81 4.34 20.88
CA TYR A 167 -19.80 4.48 19.42
C TYR A 167 -21.00 3.83 18.72
N LYS A 168 -22.00 3.35 19.49
CA LYS A 168 -23.20 2.72 18.90
C LYS A 168 -23.92 3.66 17.94
N GLY A 169 -24.18 3.18 16.72
CA GLY A 169 -24.84 3.97 15.67
C GLY A 169 -23.95 5.06 15.03
N MET A 170 -22.67 5.17 15.42
CA MET A 170 -21.79 6.23 14.94
C MET A 170 -20.81 5.76 13.86
N MET A 171 -20.67 4.45 13.64
CA MET A 171 -19.57 3.91 12.83
C MET A 171 -19.99 3.49 11.43
N VAL A 172 -19.00 3.54 10.51
CA VAL A 172 -19.07 2.99 9.15
C VAL A 172 -17.75 2.31 8.82
N MET A 173 -17.80 1.22 8.04
CA MET A 173 -16.64 0.58 7.43
C MET A 173 -16.99 -0.06 6.10
N ALA A 174 -15.99 -0.50 5.31
CA ALA A 174 -16.23 -1.17 4.04
C ALA A 174 -16.38 -2.69 4.20
N ASP A 175 -17.02 -3.32 3.20
CA ASP A 175 -17.09 -4.77 3.08
C ASP A 175 -15.81 -5.32 2.38
N PRO A 176 -15.11 -6.30 2.98
CA PRO A 176 -13.90 -6.89 2.40
C PRO A 176 -14.15 -7.67 1.09
N SER A 177 -15.42 -7.90 0.71
CA SER A 177 -15.75 -8.55 -0.56
C SER A 177 -15.56 -7.63 -1.76
N PHE A 178 -15.60 -6.31 -1.56
CA PHE A 178 -15.55 -5.31 -2.62
C PHE A 178 -14.19 -4.60 -2.75
N THR A 179 -13.40 -4.51 -1.67
CA THR A 179 -12.10 -3.83 -1.69
C THR A 179 -10.98 -4.69 -1.10
N ALA A 180 -9.86 -4.78 -1.83
CA ALA A 180 -8.67 -5.51 -1.38
C ALA A 180 -8.04 -4.88 -0.13
N ILE A 181 -8.08 -3.55 -0.01
CA ILE A 181 -7.59 -2.83 1.18
C ILE A 181 -8.36 -3.32 2.42
N GLN A 182 -9.69 -3.36 2.34
CA GLN A 182 -10.51 -3.81 3.46
C GLN A 182 -10.26 -5.28 3.81
N LEU A 183 -10.04 -6.14 2.81
CA LEU A 183 -9.70 -7.54 3.04
C LEU A 183 -8.40 -7.66 3.86
N VAL A 184 -7.37 -6.88 3.54
CA VAL A 184 -6.11 -6.84 4.29
C VAL A 184 -6.36 -6.39 5.73
N VAL A 185 -7.14 -5.33 5.93
CA VAL A 185 -7.44 -4.79 7.26
C VAL A 185 -8.21 -5.80 8.10
N VAL A 186 -9.29 -6.39 7.56
CA VAL A 186 -10.11 -7.39 8.27
C VAL A 186 -9.28 -8.61 8.62
N ALA A 187 -8.45 -9.11 7.70
CA ALA A 187 -7.57 -10.24 7.96
C ALA A 187 -6.57 -9.93 9.08
N THR A 188 -5.92 -8.78 9.01
CA THR A 188 -4.91 -8.38 10.00
C THR A 188 -5.52 -8.15 11.38
N LEU A 189 -6.62 -7.40 11.47
CA LEU A 189 -7.26 -7.12 12.76
C LEU A 189 -7.94 -8.36 13.35
N SER A 190 -8.51 -9.24 12.55
CA SER A 190 -9.06 -10.51 13.06
C SER A 190 -7.98 -11.42 13.66
N GLN A 191 -6.77 -11.44 13.10
CA GLN A 191 -5.63 -12.16 13.68
C GLN A 191 -5.11 -11.49 14.96
N LYS A 192 -5.06 -10.16 15.02
CA LYS A 192 -4.50 -9.40 16.17
C LYS A 192 -5.49 -9.21 17.31
N LEU A 193 -6.76 -9.04 17.02
CA LEU A 193 -7.79 -8.68 18.00
C LEU A 193 -8.84 -9.78 18.20
N GLY A 194 -8.91 -10.75 17.28
CA GLY A 194 -9.95 -11.78 17.24
C GLY A 194 -11.23 -11.32 16.52
N TRP A 195 -12.04 -12.27 16.09
CA TRP A 195 -13.35 -11.98 15.46
C TRP A 195 -14.33 -11.31 16.43
N SER A 196 -14.15 -11.49 17.76
CA SER A 196 -14.94 -10.79 18.77
C SER A 196 -14.86 -9.27 18.67
N PHE A 197 -13.78 -8.73 18.10
CA PHE A 197 -13.68 -7.31 17.77
C PHE A 197 -14.77 -6.91 16.75
N TYR A 198 -14.90 -7.65 15.66
CA TYR A 198 -15.92 -7.39 14.62
C TYR A 198 -17.34 -7.65 15.13
N GLU A 199 -17.54 -8.65 15.99
CA GLU A 199 -18.83 -8.90 16.66
C GLU A 199 -19.22 -7.70 17.53
N ALA A 200 -18.28 -7.07 18.23
CA ALA A 200 -18.53 -5.84 19.00
C ALA A 200 -18.83 -4.64 18.08
N LEU A 201 -18.16 -4.51 16.93
CA LEU A 201 -18.51 -3.48 15.94
C LEU A 201 -19.93 -3.70 15.37
N ARG A 202 -20.33 -4.94 15.15
CA ARG A 202 -21.72 -5.27 14.74
C ARG A 202 -22.73 -4.90 15.82
N ALA A 203 -22.45 -5.23 17.09
CA ALA A 203 -23.31 -4.85 18.23
C ALA A 203 -23.44 -3.32 18.39
N ASN A 204 -22.45 -2.56 17.95
CA ASN A 204 -22.45 -1.12 17.89
C ASN A 204 -23.14 -0.55 16.63
N ASP A 205 -23.91 -1.35 15.88
CA ASP A 205 -24.67 -0.93 14.69
C ASP A 205 -23.78 -0.22 13.64
N THR A 206 -22.62 -0.81 13.34
CA THR A 206 -21.71 -0.29 12.33
C THR A 206 -22.32 -0.43 10.94
N MET A 207 -22.41 0.66 10.19
CA MET A 207 -22.87 0.67 8.79
C MET A 207 -21.81 0.04 7.89
N ILE A 208 -22.24 -0.81 6.95
CA ILE A 208 -21.35 -1.43 5.96
C ILE A 208 -21.60 -0.79 4.59
N VAL A 209 -20.51 -0.40 3.91
CA VAL A 209 -20.50 0.19 2.56
C VAL A 209 -19.54 -0.58 1.66
N GLN A 210 -19.51 -0.28 0.34
CA GLN A 210 -18.76 -1.07 -0.62
C GLN A 210 -17.33 -0.55 -0.89
N SER A 211 -17.00 0.70 -0.47
CA SER A 211 -15.69 1.27 -0.74
C SER A 211 -15.25 2.27 0.32
N HIS A 212 -13.94 2.52 0.39
CA HIS A 212 -13.38 3.57 1.24
C HIS A 212 -13.83 4.98 0.82
N GLU A 213 -14.13 5.20 -0.47
CA GLU A 213 -14.70 6.46 -0.96
C GLU A 213 -16.11 6.67 -0.39
N GLN A 214 -16.95 5.62 -0.35
CA GLN A 214 -18.27 5.68 0.29
C GLN A 214 -18.18 5.89 1.81
N ILE A 215 -17.15 5.37 2.48
CA ILE A 215 -16.87 5.69 3.89
C ILE A 215 -16.68 7.20 4.03
N TYR A 216 -15.77 7.78 3.23
CA TYR A 216 -15.50 9.21 3.25
C TYR A 216 -16.77 10.04 3.03
N ASP A 217 -17.57 9.70 2.02
CA ASP A 217 -18.82 10.39 1.71
C ASP A 217 -19.85 10.30 2.86
N THR A 218 -19.97 9.13 3.49
CA THR A 218 -20.88 8.90 4.64
C THR A 218 -20.49 9.77 5.84
N ILE A 219 -19.19 9.85 6.14
CA ILE A 219 -18.67 10.71 7.21
C ILE A 219 -18.86 12.18 6.84
N LYS A 220 -18.58 12.57 5.60
CA LYS A 220 -18.73 13.95 5.12
C LYS A 220 -20.17 14.43 5.23
N ARG A 221 -21.16 13.59 4.89
CA ARG A 221 -22.60 13.92 5.03
C ARG A 221 -23.08 13.89 6.48
N GLY A 222 -22.30 13.30 7.40
CA GLY A 222 -22.67 13.20 8.81
C GLY A 222 -23.67 12.09 9.12
N GLU A 223 -23.86 11.13 8.22
CA GLU A 223 -24.68 9.94 8.45
C GLU A 223 -24.06 9.02 9.49
N ARG A 224 -22.72 8.98 9.53
CA ARG A 224 -21.89 8.39 10.58
C ARG A 224 -20.79 9.39 10.96
N LEU A 225 -20.20 9.24 12.13
CA LEU A 225 -19.26 10.19 12.71
C LEU A 225 -17.83 9.64 12.84
N VAL A 226 -17.69 8.31 12.79
CA VAL A 226 -16.43 7.59 12.94
C VAL A 226 -16.35 6.52 11.86
N ALA A 227 -15.32 6.55 11.04
CA ALA A 227 -14.98 5.40 10.20
C ALA A 227 -14.09 4.44 11.01
N ALA A 228 -14.56 3.22 11.21
CA ALA A 228 -13.83 2.22 11.99
C ALA A 228 -12.50 1.84 11.33
N GLU A 229 -12.45 1.85 9.99
CA GLU A 229 -11.30 1.51 9.16
C GLU A 229 -11.37 2.39 7.91
N SER A 230 -10.41 3.30 7.73
CA SER A 230 -10.43 4.26 6.62
C SER A 230 -9.05 4.63 6.14
N SER A 231 -8.95 4.85 4.85
CA SER A 231 -7.81 5.56 4.26
C SER A 231 -7.90 7.05 4.57
N ASP A 232 -6.78 7.77 4.43
CA ASP A 232 -6.73 9.22 4.65
C ASP A 232 -7.66 9.97 3.67
N PRO A 233 -8.48 10.94 4.14
CA PRO A 233 -9.41 11.70 3.30
C PRO A 233 -8.74 12.45 2.13
N ARG A 234 -7.47 12.85 2.27
CA ARG A 234 -6.70 13.55 1.22
C ARG A 234 -6.62 12.76 -0.07
N ILE A 235 -6.66 11.43 0.01
CA ILE A 235 -6.68 10.53 -1.16
C ILE A 235 -7.87 10.84 -2.09
N TYR A 236 -9.00 11.26 -1.53
CA TYR A 236 -10.24 11.53 -2.28
C TYR A 236 -10.41 13.01 -2.63
N THR A 237 -9.74 13.90 -1.92
CA THR A 237 -9.84 15.36 -2.10
C THR A 237 -8.72 15.93 -2.97
N GLY A 238 -7.68 15.13 -3.27
CA GLY A 238 -6.51 15.58 -4.03
C GLY A 238 -5.51 16.37 -3.18
N GLY A 239 -5.39 15.99 -1.88
CA GLY A 239 -4.41 16.53 -0.95
C GLY A 239 -4.98 17.48 0.11
N GLU A 240 -6.24 17.88 0.00
CA GLU A 240 -6.87 18.77 0.99
C GLU A 240 -7.44 17.98 2.17
N MET A 241 -7.04 18.33 3.41
CA MET A 241 -7.66 17.78 4.61
C MET A 241 -8.92 18.62 4.95
N PRO A 242 -10.13 18.02 4.95
CA PRO A 242 -11.33 18.74 5.38
C PRO A 242 -11.20 19.21 6.83
N ALA A 243 -11.54 20.48 7.10
CA ALA A 243 -11.32 21.12 8.39
C ALA A 243 -12.02 20.43 9.58
N ASN A 244 -13.12 19.71 9.31
CA ASN A 244 -13.90 18.99 10.31
C ASN A 244 -13.60 17.49 10.38
N LEU A 245 -12.53 17.02 9.76
CA LEU A 245 -12.10 15.62 9.79
C LEU A 245 -10.68 15.48 10.33
N ILE A 246 -10.41 14.35 10.97
CA ILE A 246 -9.06 13.96 11.38
C ILE A 246 -8.85 12.48 11.12
N SER A 247 -7.69 12.14 10.52
CA SER A 247 -7.19 10.77 10.47
C SER A 247 -6.46 10.45 11.77
N VAL A 248 -6.91 9.43 12.47
CA VAL A 248 -6.25 8.91 13.67
C VAL A 248 -5.49 7.65 13.29
N ILE A 249 -4.17 7.69 13.42
CA ILE A 249 -3.33 6.51 13.31
C ILE A 249 -3.35 5.78 14.65
N PRO A 250 -3.85 4.52 14.71
CA PRO A 250 -3.95 3.79 15.97
C PRO A 250 -2.59 3.54 16.62
N ARG A 251 -2.44 3.88 17.89
CA ARG A 251 -1.17 3.77 18.62
C ARG A 251 -0.69 2.34 18.79
N ASN A 252 -1.60 1.38 18.79
CA ASN A 252 -1.32 -0.06 18.96
C ASN A 252 -1.10 -0.82 17.67
N GLY A 253 -0.92 -0.13 16.55
CA GLY A 253 -0.58 -0.72 15.26
C GLY A 253 -1.42 -0.18 14.12
N ALA A 254 -0.82 0.65 13.30
CA ALA A 254 -1.39 1.07 12.03
C ALA A 254 -1.28 -0.07 11.00
N ILE A 255 -2.15 -0.08 10.00
CA ILE A 255 -2.09 -1.03 8.90
C ILE A 255 -1.70 -0.30 7.64
N GLU A 256 -0.65 -0.79 7.01
CA GLU A 256 -0.14 -0.29 5.75
C GLU A 256 -0.48 -1.27 4.63
N VAL A 257 -1.03 -0.76 3.53
CA VAL A 257 -1.36 -1.56 2.35
C VAL A 257 -0.55 -1.06 1.15
N PRO A 258 0.48 -1.81 0.73
CA PRO A 258 1.26 -1.49 -0.44
C PRO A 258 0.44 -1.63 -1.73
N SER A 259 0.78 -0.80 -2.72
CA SER A 259 0.21 -0.88 -4.06
C SER A 259 1.30 -1.29 -5.07
N PRO A 260 1.54 -2.62 -5.26
CA PRO A 260 2.53 -3.13 -6.19
C PRO A 260 2.34 -2.62 -7.62
N THR A 261 3.45 -2.20 -8.23
CA THR A 261 3.58 -1.89 -9.65
C THR A 261 4.59 -2.85 -10.26
N ALA A 262 4.23 -3.48 -11.37
CA ALA A 262 5.03 -4.49 -12.03
C ALA A 262 5.06 -4.30 -13.56
N ILE A 263 6.18 -4.65 -14.19
CA ILE A 263 6.32 -4.73 -15.64
C ILE A 263 5.83 -6.11 -16.09
N VAL A 264 4.92 -6.13 -17.05
CA VAL A 264 4.31 -7.36 -17.55
C VAL A 264 5.30 -8.13 -18.42
N LYS A 265 5.44 -9.44 -18.18
CA LYS A 265 6.21 -10.31 -19.08
C LYS A 265 5.45 -10.50 -20.39
N GLY A 266 6.10 -10.18 -21.49
CA GLY A 266 5.47 -10.13 -22.82
C GLY A 266 4.90 -8.77 -23.20
N SER A 267 5.21 -7.73 -22.41
CA SER A 267 4.89 -6.32 -22.71
C SER A 267 5.26 -5.98 -24.15
N PRO A 268 4.35 -5.36 -24.93
CA PRO A 268 4.64 -4.87 -26.29
C PRO A 268 5.69 -3.75 -26.33
N HIS A 269 5.83 -2.98 -25.22
CA HIS A 269 6.71 -1.81 -25.14
C HIS A 269 7.66 -1.91 -23.92
N PRO A 270 8.61 -2.88 -23.92
CA PRO A 270 9.38 -3.23 -22.72
C PRO A 270 10.33 -2.12 -22.26
N ASN A 271 10.83 -1.27 -23.15
CA ASN A 271 11.69 -0.15 -22.77
C ASN A 271 10.87 1.03 -22.21
N ALA A 272 9.73 1.34 -22.80
CA ALA A 272 8.79 2.32 -22.29
C ALA A 272 8.24 1.89 -20.91
N ALA A 273 7.95 0.59 -20.72
CA ALA A 273 7.54 0.03 -19.42
C ALA A 273 8.61 0.22 -18.33
N ARG A 274 9.90 -0.02 -18.65
CA ARG A 274 11.01 0.21 -17.70
C ARG A 274 11.15 1.69 -17.36
N LEU A 275 11.10 2.56 -18.35
CA LEU A 275 11.18 4.00 -18.14
C LEU A 275 10.00 4.51 -17.30
N PHE A 276 8.79 4.01 -17.57
CA PHE A 276 7.60 4.36 -16.79
C PHE A 276 7.65 3.83 -15.34
N ALA A 277 8.12 2.60 -15.14
CA ALA A 277 8.31 2.02 -13.81
C ALA A 277 9.36 2.82 -12.99
N GLN A 278 10.48 3.21 -13.61
CA GLN A 278 11.47 4.08 -12.99
C GLN A 278 10.90 5.46 -12.67
N PHE A 279 10.13 6.06 -13.58
CA PHE A 279 9.49 7.36 -13.38
C PHE A 279 8.56 7.35 -12.16
N ASN A 280 7.76 6.30 -11.98
CA ASN A 280 6.88 6.14 -10.83
C ASN A 280 7.64 6.13 -9.49
N LEU A 281 8.91 5.70 -9.48
CA LEU A 281 9.73 5.63 -8.26
C LEU A 281 10.59 6.88 -8.04
N THR A 282 10.55 7.88 -8.92
CA THR A 282 11.30 9.12 -8.71
C THR A 282 10.83 9.86 -7.45
N PRO A 283 11.73 10.55 -6.73
CA PRO A 283 11.35 11.30 -5.52
C PRO A 283 10.21 12.28 -5.76
N GLU A 284 10.15 12.90 -6.93
CA GLU A 284 9.11 13.87 -7.29
C GLU A 284 7.72 13.22 -7.36
N ILE A 285 7.59 12.08 -8.08
CA ILE A 285 6.32 11.36 -8.14
C ILE A 285 5.94 10.80 -6.77
N GLN A 286 6.91 10.35 -6.01
CA GLN A 286 6.69 9.86 -4.65
C GLN A 286 6.26 10.99 -3.71
N HIS A 287 6.80 12.19 -3.87
CA HIS A 287 6.35 13.37 -3.12
C HIS A 287 4.90 13.73 -3.44
N LYS A 288 4.50 13.63 -4.73
CA LYS A 288 3.10 13.84 -5.12
C LYS A 288 2.14 12.90 -4.40
N PHE A 289 2.50 11.64 -4.21
CA PHE A 289 1.70 10.72 -3.42
C PHE A 289 1.61 11.14 -1.94
N THR A 290 2.71 11.66 -1.36
CA THR A 290 2.67 12.10 0.04
C THR A 290 1.83 13.36 0.23
N GLU A 291 1.80 14.28 -0.73
CA GLU A 291 0.86 15.40 -0.74
C GLU A 291 -0.61 14.94 -0.75
N GLU A 292 -0.90 13.83 -1.39
CA GLU A 292 -2.24 13.23 -1.48
C GLU A 292 -2.56 12.26 -0.34
N GLY A 293 -1.76 12.21 0.73
CA GLY A 293 -2.03 11.41 1.94
C GLY A 293 -1.55 9.96 1.90
N HIS A 294 -0.84 9.55 0.85
CA HIS A 294 -0.18 8.24 0.81
C HIS A 294 1.25 8.32 1.33
N HIS A 295 1.71 7.33 2.08
CA HIS A 295 3.14 7.22 2.36
C HIS A 295 3.90 6.73 1.13
N SER A 296 5.10 7.26 0.95
CA SER A 296 6.06 6.72 -0.02
C SER A 296 6.66 5.42 0.49
N PRO A 297 6.87 4.41 -0.37
CA PRO A 297 7.68 3.25 0.00
C PRO A 297 9.17 3.59 0.16
N ARG A 298 9.61 4.77 -0.26
CA ARG A 298 10.99 5.25 -0.16
C ARG A 298 11.24 5.93 1.17
N VAL A 299 12.31 5.55 1.86
CA VAL A 299 12.71 6.13 3.16
C VAL A 299 13.26 7.55 3.07
N ASP A 300 13.68 7.98 1.87
CA ASP A 300 14.24 9.30 1.61
C ASP A 300 13.20 10.33 1.14
N VAL A 301 11.92 9.98 1.11
CA VAL A 301 10.80 10.87 0.81
C VAL A 301 10.06 11.19 2.11
N PRO A 302 9.74 12.47 2.39
CA PRO A 302 9.01 12.88 3.59
C PRO A 302 7.64 12.21 3.69
N PRO A 303 7.10 11.99 4.91
CA PRO A 303 5.76 11.48 5.08
C PRO A 303 4.70 12.50 4.62
N PRO A 304 3.44 12.08 4.48
CA PRO A 304 2.34 13.01 4.23
C PRO A 304 2.27 14.10 5.30
N PRO A 305 1.90 15.34 4.96
CA PRO A 305 1.80 16.44 5.92
C PRO A 305 0.92 16.08 7.13
N GLY A 306 1.47 16.19 8.33
CA GLY A 306 0.77 15.91 9.58
C GLY A 306 0.66 14.42 9.94
N LEU A 307 1.25 13.52 9.16
CA LEU A 307 1.38 12.11 9.52
C LEU A 307 2.83 11.79 9.94
N PRO A 308 3.02 10.81 10.86
CA PRO A 308 4.35 10.39 11.29
C PRO A 308 5.09 9.64 10.16
N ARG A 309 6.39 9.52 10.29
CA ARG A 309 7.22 8.66 9.44
C ARG A 309 6.89 7.18 9.67
N LEU A 310 7.13 6.33 8.69
CA LEU A 310 6.87 4.89 8.82
C LEU A 310 7.68 4.24 9.94
N ASP A 311 8.92 4.68 10.16
CA ASP A 311 9.83 4.19 11.20
C ASP A 311 9.46 4.67 12.63
N GLU A 312 8.54 5.63 12.75
CA GLU A 312 7.97 6.12 14.01
C GLU A 312 6.64 5.41 14.37
N LEU A 313 6.11 4.57 13.48
CA LEU A 313 4.83 3.91 13.65
C LEU A 313 4.99 2.49 14.18
N ALA A 314 4.14 2.12 15.15
CA ALA A 314 3.90 0.72 15.44
C ALA A 314 2.97 0.17 14.33
N LEU A 315 3.49 -0.69 13.46
CA LEU A 315 2.72 -1.31 12.40
C LEU A 315 2.21 -2.68 12.80
N TYR A 316 1.01 -3.04 12.33
CA TYR A 316 0.55 -4.42 12.26
C TYR A 316 0.86 -4.96 10.87
N PRO A 317 1.92 -5.75 10.71
CA PRO A 317 2.25 -6.31 9.41
C PRO A 317 1.15 -7.26 8.95
N ALA A 318 0.75 -7.13 7.70
CA ALA A 318 -0.21 -8.04 7.08
C ALA A 318 0.48 -9.34 6.67
N ASP A 319 -0.13 -10.47 7.01
CA ASP A 319 0.30 -11.79 6.54
C ASP A 319 -0.37 -12.10 5.19
N TYR A 320 0.29 -11.73 4.10
CA TYR A 320 -0.25 -11.89 2.75
C TYR A 320 -0.40 -13.35 2.34
N ASP A 321 0.43 -14.26 2.85
CA ASP A 321 0.28 -15.70 2.61
C ASP A 321 -0.96 -16.25 3.31
N TYR A 322 -1.23 -15.81 4.54
CA TYR A 322 -2.46 -16.14 5.24
C TYR A 322 -3.69 -15.59 4.51
N ILE A 323 -3.63 -14.33 4.08
CA ILE A 323 -4.74 -13.69 3.35
C ILE A 323 -5.06 -14.45 2.08
N GLU A 324 -4.06 -14.79 1.27
CA GLU A 324 -4.25 -15.56 0.04
C GLU A 324 -4.95 -16.89 0.29
N LYS A 325 -4.46 -17.67 1.27
CA LYS A 325 -5.00 -18.98 1.60
C LYS A 325 -6.41 -18.96 2.20
N ASN A 326 -6.75 -17.87 2.91
CA ASN A 326 -7.98 -17.79 3.71
C ASN A 326 -8.99 -16.75 3.21
N THR A 327 -8.77 -16.13 2.05
CA THR A 327 -9.65 -15.06 1.50
C THR A 327 -11.13 -15.41 1.55
N LYS A 328 -11.50 -16.63 1.11
CA LYS A 328 -12.91 -17.08 1.12
C LYS A 328 -13.48 -17.18 2.54
N GLN A 329 -12.71 -17.72 3.47
CA GLN A 329 -13.12 -17.89 4.87
C GLN A 329 -13.26 -16.55 5.58
N ILE A 330 -12.33 -15.60 5.34
CA ILE A 330 -12.38 -14.25 5.91
C ILE A 330 -13.64 -13.53 5.45
N LYS A 331 -13.93 -13.55 4.15
CA LYS A 331 -15.13 -12.93 3.57
C LYS A 331 -16.42 -13.56 4.08
N ALA A 332 -16.48 -14.90 4.14
CA ALA A 332 -17.62 -15.61 4.68
C ALA A 332 -17.87 -15.26 6.16
N LYS A 333 -16.81 -15.29 6.98
CA LYS A 333 -16.94 -14.98 8.41
C LYS A 333 -17.36 -13.53 8.66
N PHE A 334 -16.86 -12.58 7.84
CA PHE A 334 -17.30 -11.20 7.90
C PHE A 334 -18.79 -11.08 7.53
N ALA A 335 -19.22 -11.72 6.46
CA ALA A 335 -20.63 -11.74 6.04
C ALA A 335 -21.55 -12.34 7.12
N ASP A 336 -21.15 -13.47 7.75
CA ASP A 336 -21.90 -14.08 8.86
C ASP A 336 -22.11 -13.13 10.05
N ILE A 337 -21.18 -12.19 10.28
CA ILE A 337 -21.29 -11.21 11.38
C ILE A 337 -22.18 -10.04 10.98
N PHE A 338 -22.06 -9.52 9.73
CA PHE A 338 -22.67 -8.24 9.35
C PHE A 338 -23.87 -8.34 8.43
N GLN A 339 -24.10 -9.47 7.78
CA GLN A 339 -25.25 -9.72 6.90
C GLN A 339 -26.21 -10.73 7.51
#